data_003bdba9ec6add631cbf5c758af840e2
#
_entry.id   003bdba9ec6add631cbf5c758af840e2
#
_cell.length_a   1.000
_cell.length_b   1.000
_cell.length_c   1.000
_cell.angle_alpha   90.00
_cell.angle_beta   90.00
_cell.angle_gamma   90.00
#
_symmetry.space_group_name_H-M   'P 1'
#
loop_
_entity.id
_entity.type
_entity.pdbx_description
1 polymer ?
#
loop_
_entity_poly.entity_id
_entity_poly.type
_entity_poly.pdbx_seq_one_letter_code
_entity_poly.pdbx_strand_id
1 'polypeptide(L)'
;MHNFVYCKSKQMQKKSIFYLFLFFSLLPGPGSRGQGSQASSNIDKPVRVEIPAKSTEETYHIIPVNATGVLLFFRSVETLNDTLTKWYFSLYDINLHPLWIRNIPLRTGMEVRDFYLEKDTLTLLFLAGEKTKGITGTEMLVRLDCKSGKFTGSRHTLSVNVLPVKLLVFHNYAFLGYDLKNEPARFQVVDLDSGNVTDYPLTSPGIMSNLTGFIVDTLNRSLYATIRKTVSKNHLVSDILKLTFSGAMVSETEISTISPLWEIRNPQLVLVNPDELLVIATYSAAGRSGKNGSSNGSSGFYTCRVKNGIQTDIRFKNFLELKNFQNIIGEKDLVAIKKKALKKNRSLNDYNPELTLLVHPVIVHHDQVIFMGESYMSEYHPENFTEFDFYGRPYINTYNVFDGYRYTNAIIAGFDKTGNLKWDNSMEIRNLISPDLNPKVNVFCSSSDTMVLCYCSEARIASKIIRENEVVEKLDFSTLEQMYPEDKMISDSKNYMVPWYGPFFLCYGYQEIKNINSSEDKKRLVYYFTKVKFD
;
A
#
# COMPACT_ATOMS: atom_id res chain seq x y z
N MET A 1 16.61 31.19 31.02
CA MET A 1 17.11 32.39 30.33
C MET A 1 17.87 31.93 29.10
N HIS A 2 17.28 31.87 27.96
CA HIS A 2 18.00 31.78 26.69
C HIS A 2 17.14 32.46 25.61
N ASN A 3 17.67 33.53 25.10
CA ASN A 3 17.10 34.38 24.08
C ASN A 3 17.17 33.67 22.72
N PHE A 4 16.05 33.51 22.07
CA PHE A 4 15.98 33.18 20.66
C PHE A 4 15.85 34.47 19.84
N VAL A 5 16.83 34.70 18.99
CA VAL A 5 16.87 35.82 18.03
C VAL A 5 15.88 35.47 16.89
N TYR A 6 14.83 36.28 16.75
CA TYR A 6 13.91 36.26 15.62
C TYR A 6 14.51 37.02 14.43
N CYS A 7 14.78 36.30 13.35
CA CYS A 7 15.06 36.91 12.06
C CYS A 7 13.73 37.16 11.34
N LYS A 8 13.33 38.45 11.24
CA LYS A 8 12.17 38.91 10.48
C LYS A 8 12.50 38.90 8.99
N SER A 9 11.92 37.99 8.22
CA SER A 9 11.87 38.12 6.76
C SER A 9 10.62 38.90 6.35
N LYS A 10 10.82 39.96 5.59
CA LYS A 10 9.79 40.83 5.01
C LYS A 10 8.92 40.03 4.02
N GLN A 11 7.63 39.97 4.28
CA GLN A 11 6.61 39.53 3.31
C GLN A 11 6.51 40.58 2.18
N MET A 12 6.89 40.17 0.97
CA MET A 12 6.43 40.83 -0.25
C MET A 12 5.17 40.16 -0.75
N GLN A 13 4.03 40.82 -0.61
CA GLN A 13 2.79 40.44 -1.25
C GLN A 13 2.93 40.53 -2.78
N LYS A 14 2.98 39.39 -3.46
CA LYS A 14 2.73 39.35 -4.90
C LYS A 14 1.36 38.71 -5.12
N LYS A 15 0.42 39.51 -5.62
CA LYS A 15 -0.87 39.05 -6.16
C LYS A 15 -0.59 38.17 -7.37
N SER A 16 -0.78 36.88 -7.24
CA SER A 16 -0.79 35.94 -8.37
C SER A 16 -2.22 35.78 -8.86
N ILE A 17 -2.46 36.26 -10.06
CA ILE A 17 -3.69 36.06 -10.82
C ILE A 17 -3.65 34.63 -11.38
N PHE A 18 -4.59 33.80 -10.94
CA PHE A 18 -4.76 32.44 -11.43
C PHE A 18 -5.46 32.48 -12.78
N TYR A 19 -4.75 32.19 -13.86
CA TYR A 19 -5.36 31.89 -15.15
C TYR A 19 -5.64 30.38 -15.21
N LEU A 20 -6.92 30.04 -15.07
CA LEU A 20 -7.43 28.72 -15.39
C LEU A 20 -7.59 28.64 -16.91
N PHE A 21 -6.63 28.09 -17.63
CA PHE A 21 -6.74 27.85 -19.06
C PHE A 21 -7.71 26.69 -19.31
N LEU A 22 -8.97 27.03 -19.62
CA LEU A 22 -9.89 26.13 -20.28
C LEU A 22 -9.50 26.08 -21.76
N PHE A 23 -8.88 25.01 -22.20
CA PHE A 23 -8.72 24.74 -23.63
C PHE A 23 -10.07 24.32 -24.24
N PHE A 24 -10.79 25.27 -24.78
CA PHE A 24 -11.83 24.99 -25.75
C PHE A 24 -11.14 24.70 -27.08
N SER A 25 -11.24 23.46 -27.55
CA SER A 25 -10.88 23.12 -28.93
C SER A 25 -11.91 23.70 -29.88
N LEU A 26 -11.52 24.72 -30.62
CA LEU A 26 -12.26 25.26 -31.79
C LEU A 26 -12.29 24.20 -32.91
N LEU A 27 -13.47 23.82 -33.30
CA LEU A 27 -13.72 23.02 -34.51
C LEU A 27 -13.32 23.83 -35.73
N PRO A 28 -12.54 23.28 -36.67
CA PRO A 28 -12.35 23.92 -37.96
C PRO A 28 -13.54 23.62 -38.90
N GLY A 29 -14.04 24.70 -39.56
CA GLY A 29 -15.03 24.63 -40.61
C GLY A 29 -14.50 23.96 -41.89
N PRO A 30 -15.38 23.55 -42.81
CA PRO A 30 -15.02 22.80 -44.02
C PRO A 30 -14.49 23.71 -45.12
N GLY A 31 -13.28 23.43 -45.60
CA GLY A 31 -12.75 24.13 -46.78
C GLY A 31 -11.47 23.54 -47.35
N SER A 32 -11.65 22.97 -48.54
CA SER A 32 -10.74 22.75 -49.68
C SER A 32 -9.79 21.55 -49.68
N ARG A 33 -9.97 20.81 -50.77
CA ARG A 33 -9.22 19.65 -51.27
C ARG A 33 -7.76 19.99 -51.56
N GLY A 34 -6.86 19.10 -51.11
CA GLY A 34 -5.51 18.97 -51.63
C GLY A 34 -5.07 17.53 -51.41
N GLN A 35 -4.92 16.78 -52.50
CA GLN A 35 -4.39 15.43 -52.51
C GLN A 35 -2.90 15.44 -52.16
N GLY A 36 -2.53 14.66 -51.15
CA GLY A 36 -1.18 14.34 -50.83
C GLY A 36 -1.18 13.16 -49.84
N SER A 37 -1.05 11.94 -50.38
CA SER A 37 -0.93 10.71 -49.59
C SER A 37 0.40 10.69 -48.83
N GLN A 38 0.39 11.10 -47.60
CA GLN A 38 1.37 10.66 -46.61
C GLN A 38 0.63 9.75 -45.64
N ALA A 39 1.04 8.48 -45.61
CA ALA A 39 0.65 7.54 -44.59
C ALA A 39 1.27 8.06 -43.27
N SER A 40 0.50 8.85 -42.52
CA SER A 40 0.78 9.15 -41.14
C SER A 40 0.52 7.87 -40.37
N SER A 41 1.60 7.21 -39.88
CA SER A 41 1.50 6.24 -38.81
C SER A 41 0.76 6.93 -37.66
N ASN A 42 -0.46 6.54 -37.41
CA ASN A 42 -1.19 6.88 -36.19
C ASN A 42 -0.44 6.16 -35.05
N ILE A 43 0.56 6.81 -34.50
CA ILE A 43 1.09 6.44 -33.19
C ILE A 43 -0.05 6.81 -32.24
N ASP A 44 -0.73 5.81 -31.71
CA ASP A 44 -1.76 6.03 -30.69
C ASP A 44 -1.10 6.76 -29.54
N LYS A 45 -1.58 7.97 -29.25
CA LYS A 45 -1.06 8.75 -28.13
C LYS A 45 -1.33 8.00 -26.82
N PRO A 46 -0.37 7.99 -25.89
CA PRO A 46 -0.59 7.33 -24.60
C PRO A 46 -1.79 7.96 -23.90
N VAL A 47 -2.62 7.11 -23.28
CA VAL A 47 -3.75 7.56 -22.46
C VAL A 47 -3.18 8.03 -21.13
N ARG A 48 -2.83 9.32 -21.06
CA ARG A 48 -2.07 9.92 -19.98
C ARG A 48 -2.59 11.32 -19.64
N VAL A 49 -2.57 11.65 -18.34
CA VAL A 49 -2.86 12.99 -17.80
C VAL A 49 -1.64 13.51 -17.09
N GLU A 50 -1.32 14.77 -17.28
CA GLU A 50 -0.27 15.50 -16.57
C GLU A 50 -0.85 16.73 -15.87
N ILE A 51 -0.59 16.87 -14.59
CA ILE A 51 -1.01 17.99 -13.75
C ILE A 51 0.25 18.74 -13.33
N PRO A 52 0.37 20.04 -13.64
CA PRO A 52 1.50 20.82 -13.17
C PRO A 52 1.60 20.79 -11.65
N ALA A 53 2.74 20.37 -11.12
CA ALA A 53 3.03 20.34 -9.70
C ALA A 53 4.10 21.39 -9.34
N LYS A 54 4.00 21.96 -8.14
CA LYS A 54 4.99 22.92 -7.62
C LYS A 54 6.11 22.22 -6.86
N SER A 55 5.79 21.10 -6.27
CA SER A 55 6.69 20.29 -5.43
C SER A 55 6.24 18.84 -5.42
N THR A 56 7.15 17.92 -5.18
CA THR A 56 6.83 16.50 -4.92
C THR A 56 6.21 16.26 -3.53
N GLU A 57 6.11 17.32 -2.70
CA GLU A 57 5.45 17.28 -1.39
C GLU A 57 3.94 17.53 -1.47
N GLU A 58 3.42 17.91 -2.64
CA GLU A 58 1.97 17.98 -2.87
C GLU A 58 1.39 16.57 -2.76
N THR A 59 0.29 16.44 -2.03
CA THR A 59 -0.31 15.12 -1.77
C THR A 59 -1.47 14.89 -2.72
N TYR A 60 -1.18 14.23 -3.84
CA TYR A 60 -2.20 13.71 -4.74
C TYR A 60 -2.52 12.25 -4.39
N HIS A 61 -3.78 11.90 -4.42
CA HIS A 61 -4.27 10.54 -4.23
C HIS A 61 -5.00 10.09 -5.48
N ILE A 62 -4.71 8.87 -5.91
CA ILE A 62 -5.35 8.21 -7.05
C ILE A 62 -6.06 6.94 -6.57
N ILE A 63 -7.33 6.82 -6.91
CA ILE A 63 -8.11 5.61 -6.63
C ILE A 63 -8.80 5.16 -7.94
N PRO A 64 -8.46 3.96 -8.45
CA PRO A 64 -9.22 3.34 -9.51
C PRO A 64 -10.64 3.00 -9.04
N VAL A 65 -11.65 3.45 -9.79
CA VAL A 65 -13.07 3.21 -9.51
C VAL A 65 -13.62 2.23 -10.53
N ASN A 66 -13.12 1.01 -10.53
CA ASN A 66 -13.51 -0.05 -11.47
C ASN A 66 -13.58 0.47 -12.93
N ALA A 67 -14.56 0.01 -13.72
CA ALA A 67 -14.80 0.51 -15.07
C ALA A 67 -15.50 1.89 -15.12
N THR A 68 -15.82 2.50 -13.98
CA THR A 68 -16.38 3.86 -13.90
C THR A 68 -15.31 4.90 -14.20
N GLY A 69 -14.06 4.65 -13.79
CA GLY A 69 -12.96 5.57 -14.09
C GLY A 69 -11.89 5.64 -13.00
N VAL A 70 -11.29 6.81 -12.87
CA VAL A 70 -10.21 7.11 -11.91
C VAL A 70 -10.56 8.35 -11.13
N LEU A 71 -10.56 8.24 -9.81
CA LEU A 71 -10.72 9.38 -8.92
C LEU A 71 -9.33 9.92 -8.53
N LEU A 72 -9.10 11.18 -8.84
CA LEU A 72 -8.00 11.97 -8.34
C LEU A 72 -8.53 12.91 -7.26
N PHE A 73 -7.84 13.00 -6.11
CA PHE A 73 -8.15 14.01 -5.10
C PHE A 73 -6.92 14.48 -4.36
N PHE A 74 -6.97 15.72 -3.87
CA PHE A 74 -5.86 16.35 -3.18
C PHE A 74 -6.32 17.49 -2.29
N ARG A 75 -5.48 17.81 -1.31
CA ARG A 75 -5.67 18.98 -0.45
C ARG A 75 -5.12 20.24 -1.15
N SER A 76 -5.95 21.27 -1.29
CA SER A 76 -5.50 22.57 -1.78
C SER A 76 -4.54 23.26 -0.79
N VAL A 77 -3.62 24.04 -1.33
CA VAL A 77 -2.83 24.97 -0.53
C VAL A 77 -3.64 26.21 -0.12
N GLU A 78 -4.77 26.45 -0.78
CA GLU A 78 -5.69 27.54 -0.44
C GLU A 78 -6.57 27.15 0.73
N THR A 79 -6.53 27.92 1.78
CA THR A 79 -7.47 27.82 2.91
C THR A 79 -8.68 28.71 2.64
N LEU A 80 -9.88 28.22 3.02
CA LEU A 80 -11.09 29.05 3.00
C LEU A 80 -11.08 30.07 4.12
N ASN A 81 -10.53 29.67 5.26
CA ASN A 81 -10.28 30.47 6.45
C ASN A 81 -9.23 29.75 7.31
N ASP A 82 -8.92 30.27 8.49
CA ASP A 82 -7.89 29.71 9.39
C ASP A 82 -8.18 28.26 9.84
N THR A 83 -9.42 27.79 9.70
CA THR A 83 -9.87 26.48 10.20
C THR A 83 -10.27 25.48 9.12
N LEU A 84 -10.42 25.92 7.86
CA LEU A 84 -10.94 25.09 6.77
C LEU A 84 -10.03 25.15 5.53
N THR A 85 -9.73 23.98 4.99
CA THR A 85 -8.98 23.80 3.74
C THR A 85 -9.87 23.08 2.72
N LYS A 86 -9.78 23.46 1.45
CA LYS A 86 -10.51 22.80 0.36
C LYS A 86 -9.81 21.49 -0.02
N TRP A 87 -10.59 20.44 -0.16
CA TRP A 87 -10.18 19.21 -0.80
C TRP A 87 -10.87 19.12 -2.16
N TYR A 88 -10.09 18.97 -3.22
CA TYR A 88 -10.59 18.79 -4.59
C TYR A 88 -10.68 17.32 -4.94
N PHE A 89 -11.72 16.98 -5.67
CA PHE A 89 -12.00 15.64 -6.19
C PHE A 89 -12.35 15.76 -7.67
N SER A 90 -11.72 14.95 -8.49
CA SER A 90 -11.94 14.91 -9.94
C SER A 90 -12.09 13.47 -10.39
N LEU A 91 -13.18 13.13 -11.03
CA LEU A 91 -13.36 11.82 -11.66
C LEU A 91 -13.01 11.93 -13.14
N TYR A 92 -12.22 10.99 -13.61
CA TYR A 92 -11.88 10.78 -15.02
C TYR A 92 -12.50 9.47 -15.51
N ASP A 93 -12.91 9.41 -16.78
CA ASP A 93 -13.41 8.18 -17.39
C ASP A 93 -12.29 7.15 -17.67
N ILE A 94 -12.62 6.02 -18.29
CA ILE A 94 -11.66 4.96 -18.65
C ILE A 94 -10.63 5.39 -19.71
N ASN A 95 -10.84 6.51 -20.40
CA ASN A 95 -9.92 7.13 -21.35
C ASN A 95 -9.20 8.34 -20.75
N LEU A 96 -9.33 8.53 -19.43
CA LEU A 96 -8.78 9.63 -18.66
C LEU A 96 -9.29 11.02 -19.07
N HIS A 97 -10.51 11.11 -19.63
CA HIS A 97 -11.18 12.39 -19.82
C HIS A 97 -11.92 12.79 -18.53
N PRO A 98 -11.84 14.07 -18.10
CA PRO A 98 -12.51 14.53 -16.89
C PRO A 98 -14.04 14.47 -17.05
N LEU A 99 -14.73 13.82 -16.09
CA LEU A 99 -16.18 13.73 -16.02
C LEU A 99 -16.78 14.83 -15.15
N TRP A 100 -16.23 15.02 -13.96
CA TRP A 100 -16.65 16.07 -13.04
C TRP A 100 -15.52 16.46 -12.08
N ILE A 101 -15.63 17.70 -11.55
CA ILE A 101 -14.77 18.23 -10.50
C ILE A 101 -15.65 18.75 -9.38
N ARG A 102 -15.32 18.42 -8.12
CA ARG A 102 -16.01 18.84 -6.90
C ARG A 102 -14.99 19.24 -5.84
N ASN A 103 -15.43 19.96 -4.83
CA ASN A 103 -14.63 20.22 -3.64
C ASN A 103 -15.50 20.16 -2.39
N ILE A 104 -14.86 19.84 -1.28
CA ILE A 104 -15.43 19.87 0.05
C ILE A 104 -14.51 20.63 1.00
N PRO A 105 -15.05 21.42 1.93
CA PRO A 105 -14.27 22.03 2.98
C PRO A 105 -14.09 21.02 4.12
N LEU A 106 -12.83 20.77 4.49
CA LEU A 106 -12.49 19.98 5.68
C LEU A 106 -11.66 20.83 6.64
N ARG A 107 -11.62 20.45 7.91
CA ARG A 107 -10.75 21.12 8.87
C ARG A 107 -9.30 21.09 8.42
N THR A 108 -8.61 22.19 8.62
CA THR A 108 -7.17 22.27 8.37
C THR A 108 -6.44 21.24 9.22
N GLY A 109 -5.50 20.50 8.61
CA GLY A 109 -4.76 19.43 9.27
C GLY A 109 -5.43 18.04 9.23
N MET A 110 -6.60 17.91 8.61
CA MET A 110 -7.16 16.59 8.31
C MET A 110 -6.38 15.95 7.16
N GLU A 111 -6.08 14.67 7.30
CA GLU A 111 -5.36 13.85 6.31
C GLU A 111 -6.12 12.56 6.04
N VAL A 112 -6.10 12.09 4.80
CA VAL A 112 -6.64 10.77 4.45
C VAL A 112 -5.74 9.70 5.04
N ARG A 113 -6.32 8.75 5.75
CA ARG A 113 -5.60 7.63 6.37
C ARG A 113 -5.91 6.30 5.73
N ASP A 114 -7.15 6.12 5.31
CA ASP A 114 -7.59 4.89 4.65
C ASP A 114 -8.80 5.17 3.78
N PHE A 115 -9.13 4.23 2.90
CA PHE A 115 -10.34 4.29 2.09
C PHE A 115 -10.86 2.90 1.78
N TYR A 116 -12.15 2.83 1.50
CA TYR A 116 -12.80 1.61 1.04
C TYR A 116 -13.75 1.93 -0.11
N LEU A 117 -13.61 1.18 -1.21
CA LEU A 117 -14.47 1.29 -2.38
C LEU A 117 -15.44 0.11 -2.41
N GLU A 118 -16.73 0.38 -2.24
CA GLU A 118 -17.81 -0.58 -2.42
C GLU A 118 -18.59 -0.22 -3.69
N LYS A 119 -18.39 -0.97 -4.77
CA LYS A 119 -18.95 -0.68 -6.10
C LYS A 119 -18.55 0.71 -6.60
N ASP A 120 -19.49 1.67 -6.60
CA ASP A 120 -19.26 3.06 -7.01
C ASP A 120 -19.29 4.05 -5.84
N THR A 121 -19.36 3.55 -4.60
CA THR A 121 -19.33 4.37 -3.39
C THR A 121 -17.97 4.26 -2.72
N LEU A 122 -17.27 5.37 -2.64
CA LEU A 122 -16.00 5.48 -1.93
C LEU A 122 -16.26 6.03 -0.53
N THR A 123 -15.75 5.34 0.49
CA THR A 123 -15.70 5.82 1.86
C THR A 123 -14.27 6.16 2.21
N LEU A 124 -14.03 7.40 2.61
CA LEU A 124 -12.72 7.93 2.99
C LEU A 124 -12.68 8.14 4.51
N LEU A 125 -11.61 7.70 5.14
CA LEU A 125 -11.30 7.98 6.54
C LEU A 125 -10.31 9.14 6.61
N PHE A 126 -10.75 10.25 7.20
CA PHE A 126 -9.90 11.38 7.52
C PHE A 126 -9.62 11.43 9.02
N LEU A 127 -8.37 11.59 9.39
CA LEU A 127 -7.95 11.82 10.77
C LEU A 127 -7.19 13.14 10.89
N ALA A 128 -7.21 13.72 12.07
CA ALA A 128 -6.34 14.84 12.40
C ALA A 128 -4.87 14.42 12.35
N GLY A 129 -4.02 15.20 11.68
CA GLY A 129 -2.58 14.96 11.64
C GLY A 129 -1.95 15.09 13.03
N GLU A 130 -0.88 14.33 13.27
CA GLU A 130 -0.19 14.24 14.58
C GLU A 130 0.25 15.60 15.17
N LYS A 131 0.56 16.57 14.30
CA LYS A 131 1.05 17.90 14.69
C LYS A 131 -0.05 18.95 14.86
N THR A 132 -1.31 18.58 14.66
CA THR A 132 -2.42 19.54 14.63
C THR A 132 -2.96 19.77 16.03
N LYS A 133 -2.58 20.89 16.65
CA LYS A 133 -3.09 21.28 17.97
C LYS A 133 -4.61 21.54 17.92
N GLY A 134 -5.34 20.97 18.87
CA GLY A 134 -6.77 21.23 19.08
C GLY A 134 -7.74 20.41 18.22
N ILE A 135 -7.25 19.52 17.33
CA ILE A 135 -8.08 18.60 16.55
C ILE A 135 -7.67 17.13 16.68
N THR A 136 -6.71 16.84 17.55
CA THR A 136 -6.37 15.45 17.94
C THR A 136 -7.62 14.73 18.46
N GLY A 137 -7.83 13.50 18.00
CA GLY A 137 -9.01 12.71 18.34
C GLY A 137 -10.24 13.03 17.49
N THR A 138 -10.11 13.77 16.39
CA THR A 138 -11.21 13.96 15.44
C THR A 138 -11.05 13.00 14.26
N GLU A 139 -12.09 12.25 14.02
CA GLU A 139 -12.27 11.37 12.87
C GLU A 139 -13.41 11.89 12.01
N MET A 140 -13.29 11.69 10.71
CA MET A 140 -14.38 11.98 9.79
C MET A 140 -14.44 10.92 8.70
N LEU A 141 -15.60 10.28 8.58
CA LEU A 141 -15.92 9.43 7.45
C LEU A 141 -16.65 10.25 6.40
N VAL A 142 -16.11 10.24 5.19
CA VAL A 142 -16.71 10.91 4.02
C VAL A 142 -17.06 9.87 2.99
N ARG A 143 -18.35 9.78 2.64
CA ARG A 143 -18.82 8.93 1.54
C ARG A 143 -19.00 9.76 0.28
N LEU A 144 -18.51 9.26 -0.81
CA LEU A 144 -18.61 9.84 -2.14
C LEU A 144 -19.27 8.83 -3.08
N ASP A 145 -20.41 9.18 -3.65
CA ASP A 145 -20.94 8.51 -4.82
C ASP A 145 -20.13 8.96 -6.04
N CYS A 146 -19.29 8.07 -6.56
CA CYS A 146 -18.35 8.40 -7.63
C CYS A 146 -19.05 8.76 -8.94
N LYS A 147 -20.24 8.22 -9.21
CA LYS A 147 -20.99 8.55 -10.43
C LYS A 147 -21.57 9.96 -10.41
N SER A 148 -22.23 10.32 -9.32
CA SER A 148 -22.89 11.63 -9.19
C SER A 148 -21.98 12.72 -8.64
N GLY A 149 -20.88 12.38 -7.99
CA GLY A 149 -20.04 13.31 -7.25
C GLY A 149 -20.70 13.86 -5.99
N LYS A 150 -21.71 13.17 -5.44
CA LYS A 150 -22.40 13.57 -4.22
C LYS A 150 -21.67 13.10 -2.98
N PHE A 151 -21.47 14.00 -2.03
CA PHE A 151 -20.82 13.70 -0.75
C PHE A 151 -21.86 13.61 0.37
N THR A 152 -21.62 12.66 1.26
CA THR A 152 -22.23 12.59 2.60
C THR A 152 -21.12 12.32 3.60
N GLY A 153 -21.28 12.74 4.85
CA GLY A 153 -20.22 12.56 5.84
C GLY A 153 -20.75 12.52 7.26
N SER A 154 -20.05 11.80 8.10
CA SER A 154 -20.26 11.74 9.55
C SER A 154 -18.95 12.08 10.27
N ARG A 155 -19.07 12.71 11.41
CA ARG A 155 -17.93 13.14 12.22
C ARG A 155 -18.02 12.53 13.61
N HIS A 156 -16.92 11.94 14.03
CA HIS A 156 -16.82 11.29 15.34
C HIS A 156 -15.63 11.84 16.12
N THR A 157 -15.64 11.62 17.43
CA THR A 157 -14.50 11.94 18.29
C THR A 157 -13.84 10.63 18.72
N LEU A 158 -12.56 10.51 18.46
CA LEU A 158 -11.74 9.37 18.90
C LEU A 158 -11.02 9.70 20.21
N SER A 159 -10.62 8.66 20.93
CA SER A 159 -9.58 8.78 21.94
C SER A 159 -8.25 9.20 21.30
N VAL A 160 -7.43 9.91 22.03
CA VAL A 160 -6.15 10.47 21.57
C VAL A 160 -5.15 9.34 21.20
N ASN A 161 -4.34 9.55 20.16
CA ASN A 161 -3.24 8.67 19.73
C ASN A 161 -3.65 7.30 19.16
N VAL A 162 -4.69 7.26 18.35
CA VAL A 162 -5.07 6.07 17.58
C VAL A 162 -4.28 5.96 16.27
N LEU A 163 -3.87 4.75 15.93
CA LEU A 163 -3.27 4.40 14.65
C LEU A 163 -4.28 3.51 13.89
N PRO A 164 -4.88 4.00 12.79
CA PRO A 164 -5.80 3.18 12.01
C PRO A 164 -5.02 2.04 11.35
N VAL A 165 -5.54 0.84 11.49
CA VAL A 165 -4.98 -0.37 10.87
C VAL A 165 -5.69 -0.65 9.55
N LYS A 166 -7.03 -0.56 9.54
CA LYS A 166 -7.84 -0.88 8.37
C LYS A 166 -9.25 -0.35 8.48
N LEU A 167 -9.79 0.12 7.35
CA LEU A 167 -11.20 0.44 7.13
C LEU A 167 -11.81 -0.63 6.22
N LEU A 168 -12.97 -1.17 6.60
CA LEU A 168 -13.86 -1.93 5.71
C LEU A 168 -15.26 -1.34 5.79
N VAL A 169 -15.99 -1.41 4.69
CA VAL A 169 -17.40 -1.00 4.66
C VAL A 169 -18.24 -2.15 4.09
N PHE A 170 -19.35 -2.41 4.72
CA PHE A 170 -20.33 -3.34 4.21
C PHE A 170 -21.73 -2.77 4.42
N HIS A 171 -22.40 -2.44 3.32
CA HIS A 171 -23.68 -1.73 3.31
C HIS A 171 -23.60 -0.41 4.08
N ASN A 172 -24.32 -0.32 5.19
CA ASN A 172 -24.39 0.89 6.04
C ASN A 172 -23.46 0.84 7.25
N TYR A 173 -22.56 -0.14 7.34
CA TYR A 173 -21.63 -0.25 8.45
C TYR A 173 -20.20 0.00 7.99
N ALA A 174 -19.51 0.91 8.66
CA ALA A 174 -18.06 1.02 8.57
C ALA A 174 -17.42 0.34 9.77
N PHE A 175 -16.41 -0.48 9.49
CA PHE A 175 -15.64 -1.25 10.46
C PHE A 175 -14.22 -0.69 10.48
N LEU A 176 -13.79 -0.19 11.63
CA LEU A 176 -12.53 0.51 11.82
C LEU A 176 -11.72 -0.21 12.89
N GLY A 177 -10.53 -0.64 12.53
CA GLY A 177 -9.58 -1.22 13.46
C GLY A 177 -8.49 -0.22 13.84
N TYR A 178 -8.14 -0.13 15.11
CA TYR A 178 -7.14 0.79 15.63
C TYR A 178 -6.16 0.10 16.56
N ASP A 179 -4.89 0.45 16.41
CA ASP A 179 -3.87 0.21 17.42
C ASP A 179 -3.69 1.45 18.29
N LEU A 180 -3.47 1.22 19.57
CA LEU A 180 -3.12 2.24 20.55
C LEU A 180 -1.76 1.93 21.17
N LYS A 181 -1.03 2.96 21.50
CA LYS A 181 0.26 2.80 22.15
C LYS A 181 0.07 2.31 23.61
N ASN A 182 0.57 1.11 23.90
CA ASN A 182 0.53 0.49 25.23
C ASN A 182 -0.87 0.19 25.78
N GLU A 183 -1.86 0.04 24.91
CA GLU A 183 -3.23 -0.30 25.26
C GLU A 183 -3.73 -1.47 24.40
N PRO A 184 -4.86 -2.10 24.74
CA PRO A 184 -5.51 -3.05 23.85
C PRO A 184 -5.89 -2.42 22.51
N ALA A 185 -5.70 -3.14 21.40
CA ALA A 185 -6.26 -2.75 20.12
C ALA A 185 -7.77 -2.58 20.22
N ARG A 186 -8.33 -1.64 19.47
CA ARG A 186 -9.75 -1.30 19.52
C ARG A 186 -10.40 -1.52 18.17
N PHE A 187 -11.68 -1.73 18.23
CA PHE A 187 -12.51 -1.89 17.06
C PHE A 187 -13.74 -1.00 17.17
N GLN A 188 -14.03 -0.25 16.13
CA GLN A 188 -15.23 0.58 16.04
C GLN A 188 -16.14 0.08 14.92
N VAL A 189 -17.42 0.07 15.21
CA VAL A 189 -18.48 -0.10 14.22
C VAL A 189 -19.28 1.20 14.16
N VAL A 190 -19.32 1.79 12.98
CA VAL A 190 -20.07 3.02 12.71
C VAL A 190 -21.25 2.66 11.82
N ASP A 191 -22.45 2.93 12.29
CA ASP A 191 -23.64 2.92 11.45
C ASP A 191 -23.66 4.23 10.64
N LEU A 192 -23.45 4.11 9.34
CA LEU A 192 -23.28 5.25 8.43
C LEU A 192 -24.58 6.04 8.16
N ASP A 193 -25.74 5.46 8.47
CA ASP A 193 -27.03 6.14 8.30
C ASP A 193 -27.39 6.93 9.55
N SER A 194 -27.28 6.32 10.74
CA SER A 194 -27.61 6.95 12.00
C SER A 194 -26.47 7.75 12.61
N GLY A 195 -25.22 7.45 12.21
CA GLY A 195 -24.01 8.01 12.81
C GLY A 195 -23.68 7.43 14.19
N ASN A 196 -24.35 6.37 14.63
CA ASN A 196 -24.05 5.72 15.89
C ASN A 196 -22.71 4.98 15.83
N VAL A 197 -21.92 5.12 16.89
CA VAL A 197 -20.61 4.48 17.02
C VAL A 197 -20.63 3.53 18.21
N THR A 198 -20.23 2.29 17.96
CA THR A 198 -19.92 1.32 19.01
C THR A 198 -18.41 1.09 19.02
N ASP A 199 -17.77 1.32 20.16
CA ASP A 199 -16.31 1.23 20.33
C ASP A 199 -15.99 0.26 21.48
N TYR A 200 -15.12 -0.72 21.24
CA TYR A 200 -14.78 -1.72 22.23
C TYR A 200 -13.33 -2.22 22.06
N PRO A 201 -12.66 -2.56 23.20
CA PRO A 201 -11.34 -3.17 23.17
C PRO A 201 -11.43 -4.63 22.68
N LEU A 202 -10.40 -5.08 21.96
CA LEU A 202 -10.32 -6.45 21.44
C LEU A 202 -9.75 -7.46 22.44
N THR A 203 -9.18 -6.99 23.54
CA THR A 203 -8.68 -7.81 24.64
C THR A 203 -9.08 -7.21 25.98
N SER A 204 -8.98 -7.99 27.04
CA SER A 204 -9.24 -7.51 28.41
C SER A 204 -8.28 -6.38 28.79
N PRO A 205 -8.71 -5.45 29.65
CA PRO A 205 -7.85 -4.38 30.15
C PRO A 205 -6.54 -4.93 30.74
N GLY A 206 -5.42 -4.27 30.39
CA GLY A 206 -4.08 -4.65 30.83
C GLY A 206 -3.37 -5.66 29.92
N ILE A 207 -4.02 -6.24 28.94
CA ILE A 207 -3.40 -7.09 27.91
C ILE A 207 -3.12 -6.25 26.67
N MET A 208 -1.85 -5.91 26.44
CA MET A 208 -1.47 -5.21 25.21
C MET A 208 -1.69 -6.09 23.99
N SER A 209 -2.33 -5.54 22.99
CA SER A 209 -2.56 -6.23 21.73
C SER A 209 -2.47 -5.28 20.54
N ASN A 210 -2.13 -5.85 19.38
CA ASN A 210 -2.16 -5.16 18.09
C ASN A 210 -3.10 -5.90 17.14
N LEU A 211 -3.89 -5.16 16.39
CA LEU A 211 -4.72 -5.69 15.32
C LEU A 211 -3.85 -5.92 14.08
N THR A 212 -3.79 -7.13 13.57
CA THR A 212 -3.00 -7.45 12.38
C THR A 212 -3.81 -7.49 11.09
N GLY A 213 -5.14 -7.61 11.20
CA GLY A 213 -6.06 -7.56 10.07
C GLY A 213 -7.45 -8.03 10.46
N PHE A 214 -8.41 -7.85 9.55
CA PHE A 214 -9.75 -8.41 9.70
C PHE A 214 -10.44 -8.58 8.35
N ILE A 215 -11.42 -9.47 8.31
CA ILE A 215 -12.29 -9.73 7.17
C ILE A 215 -13.75 -9.75 7.59
N VAL A 216 -14.65 -9.52 6.64
CA VAL A 216 -16.10 -9.53 6.85
C VAL A 216 -16.69 -10.80 6.24
N ASP A 217 -17.40 -11.57 7.04
CA ASP A 217 -18.29 -12.64 6.57
C ASP A 217 -19.68 -12.06 6.34
N THR A 218 -19.95 -11.78 5.08
CA THR A 218 -21.20 -11.14 4.66
C THR A 218 -22.42 -12.06 4.80
N LEU A 219 -22.20 -13.38 4.72
CA LEU A 219 -23.28 -14.39 4.81
C LEU A 219 -23.76 -14.54 6.26
N ASN A 220 -22.84 -14.69 7.19
CA ASN A 220 -23.15 -14.87 8.61
C ASN A 220 -23.21 -13.55 9.40
N ARG A 221 -23.04 -12.41 8.72
CA ARG A 221 -22.99 -11.06 9.32
C ARG A 221 -22.05 -11.04 10.53
N SER A 222 -20.84 -11.55 10.33
CA SER A 222 -19.81 -11.61 11.36
C SER A 222 -18.48 -11.07 10.82
N LEU A 223 -17.58 -10.75 11.74
CA LEU A 223 -16.24 -10.28 11.49
C LEU A 223 -15.25 -11.26 12.06
N TYR A 224 -14.17 -11.50 11.36
CA TYR A 224 -13.03 -12.22 11.89
C TYR A 224 -11.84 -11.27 11.94
N ALA A 225 -11.32 -11.02 13.13
CA ALA A 225 -10.16 -10.18 13.37
C ALA A 225 -8.97 -11.02 13.85
N THR A 226 -7.79 -10.73 13.35
CA THR A 226 -6.55 -11.30 13.86
C THR A 226 -5.86 -10.29 14.77
N ILE A 227 -5.58 -10.69 15.99
CA ILE A 227 -4.86 -9.87 16.96
C ILE A 227 -3.57 -10.57 17.38
N ARG A 228 -2.60 -9.79 17.82
CA ARG A 228 -1.36 -10.25 18.40
C ARG A 228 -1.26 -9.72 19.82
N LYS A 229 -1.26 -10.64 20.78
CA LYS A 229 -1.22 -10.34 22.22
C LYS A 229 0.18 -10.51 22.77
N THR A 230 0.57 -9.65 23.70
CA THR A 230 1.77 -9.82 24.52
C THR A 230 1.37 -10.52 25.82
N VAL A 231 1.70 -11.81 25.93
CA VAL A 231 1.39 -12.62 27.13
C VAL A 231 2.47 -12.47 28.18
N SER A 232 3.73 -12.35 27.76
CA SER A 232 4.87 -12.07 28.62
C SER A 232 5.95 -11.32 27.85
N LYS A 233 7.02 -10.87 28.53
CA LYS A 233 8.08 -10.00 27.96
C LYS A 233 8.63 -10.48 26.61
N ASN A 234 8.62 -11.79 26.34
CA ASN A 234 9.16 -12.38 25.11
C ASN A 234 8.21 -13.39 24.47
N HIS A 235 6.94 -13.38 24.83
CA HIS A 235 5.95 -14.32 24.29
C HIS A 235 4.77 -13.59 23.70
N LEU A 236 4.66 -13.69 22.37
CA LEU A 236 3.60 -13.13 21.57
C LEU A 236 2.71 -14.26 21.07
N VAL A 237 1.41 -14.10 21.21
CA VAL A 237 0.39 -15.04 20.75
C VAL A 237 -0.50 -14.36 19.74
N SER A 238 -0.88 -15.09 18.71
CA SER A 238 -1.83 -14.61 17.69
C SER A 238 -3.16 -15.30 17.87
N ASP A 239 -4.24 -14.52 17.91
CA ASP A 239 -5.60 -15.03 18.04
C ASP A 239 -6.48 -14.59 16.87
N ILE A 240 -7.49 -15.38 16.61
CA ILE A 240 -8.62 -15.04 15.75
C ILE A 240 -9.83 -14.79 16.62
N LEU A 241 -10.39 -13.60 16.52
CA LEU A 241 -11.63 -13.22 17.17
C LEU A 241 -12.77 -13.29 16.17
N LYS A 242 -13.88 -13.95 16.51
CA LYS A 242 -15.12 -13.85 15.78
C LYS A 242 -16.04 -12.86 16.50
N LEU A 243 -16.50 -11.86 15.79
CA LEU A 243 -17.34 -10.78 16.31
C LEU A 243 -18.64 -10.68 15.50
N THR A 244 -19.73 -10.31 16.14
CA THR A 244 -20.95 -9.89 15.44
C THR A 244 -20.76 -8.51 14.80
N PHE A 245 -21.66 -8.08 13.91
CA PHE A 245 -21.66 -6.72 13.39
C PHE A 245 -21.97 -5.66 14.48
N SER A 246 -22.60 -6.05 15.58
CA SER A 246 -22.77 -5.17 16.74
C SER A 246 -21.56 -5.14 17.67
N GLY A 247 -20.49 -5.90 17.32
CA GLY A 247 -19.24 -5.91 18.06
C GLY A 247 -19.15 -6.93 19.21
N ALA A 248 -20.22 -7.67 19.47
CA ALA A 248 -20.14 -8.70 20.50
C ALA A 248 -19.19 -9.83 20.11
N MET A 249 -18.30 -10.21 21.01
CA MET A 249 -17.39 -11.34 20.82
C MET A 249 -18.16 -12.66 20.85
N VAL A 250 -18.02 -13.46 19.81
CA VAL A 250 -18.66 -14.78 19.67
C VAL A 250 -17.68 -15.86 20.09
N SER A 251 -16.44 -15.80 19.63
CA SER A 251 -15.39 -16.75 19.97
C SER A 251 -14.01 -16.15 19.82
N GLU A 252 -13.06 -16.73 20.56
CA GLU A 252 -11.63 -16.44 20.46
C GLU A 252 -10.89 -17.75 20.26
N THR A 253 -9.98 -17.81 19.28
CA THR A 253 -9.21 -19.00 18.92
C THR A 253 -7.74 -18.64 18.82
N GLU A 254 -6.92 -19.21 19.69
CA GLU A 254 -5.47 -19.05 19.61
C GLU A 254 -4.91 -19.82 18.42
N ILE A 255 -4.05 -19.15 17.64
CA ILE A 255 -3.31 -19.79 16.53
C ILE A 255 -2.05 -20.43 17.11
N SER A 256 -2.13 -21.72 17.40
CA SER A 256 -1.01 -22.50 17.95
C SER A 256 0.03 -22.82 16.87
N THR A 257 1.29 -22.80 17.24
CA THR A 257 2.42 -23.23 16.41
C THR A 257 2.87 -24.67 16.68
N ILE A 258 2.20 -25.40 17.57
CA ILE A 258 2.60 -26.74 18.07
C ILE A 258 3.93 -26.67 18.86
N SER A 259 4.80 -25.75 18.56
CA SER A 259 6.12 -25.59 19.21
C SER A 259 6.34 -24.14 19.64
N PRO A 260 6.80 -23.91 20.87
CA PRO A 260 7.13 -22.57 21.35
C PRO A 260 8.37 -21.96 20.65
N LEU A 261 9.04 -22.73 19.78
CA LEU A 261 10.20 -22.25 19.02
C LEU A 261 9.81 -21.38 17.82
N TRP A 262 8.53 -21.30 17.48
CA TRP A 262 8.04 -20.57 16.32
C TRP A 262 7.03 -19.50 16.70
N GLU A 263 7.12 -18.37 16.04
CA GLU A 263 6.13 -17.28 16.07
C GLU A 263 5.46 -17.11 14.72
N ILE A 264 4.14 -16.93 14.73
CA ILE A 264 3.36 -16.58 13.53
C ILE A 264 3.53 -15.09 13.25
N ARG A 265 3.71 -14.80 11.96
CA ARG A 265 3.86 -13.44 11.43
C ARG A 265 2.85 -13.21 10.32
N ASN A 266 2.31 -12.00 10.25
CA ASN A 266 1.45 -11.54 9.15
C ASN A 266 0.32 -12.51 8.77
N PRO A 267 -0.51 -12.97 9.73
CA PRO A 267 -1.62 -13.87 9.42
C PRO A 267 -2.63 -13.20 8.49
N GLN A 268 -2.99 -13.90 7.42
CA GLN A 268 -4.03 -13.53 6.47
C GLN A 268 -5.16 -14.55 6.59
N LEU A 269 -6.40 -14.06 6.63
CA LEU A 269 -7.59 -14.91 6.75
C LEU A 269 -8.29 -15.02 5.40
N VAL A 270 -8.73 -16.22 5.08
CA VAL A 270 -9.59 -16.51 3.93
C VAL A 270 -10.81 -17.29 4.40
N LEU A 271 -11.99 -16.78 4.13
CA LEU A 271 -13.23 -17.53 4.38
C LEU A 271 -13.40 -18.58 3.27
N VAL A 272 -13.25 -19.85 3.63
CA VAL A 272 -13.36 -20.98 2.71
C VAL A 272 -14.80 -21.48 2.62
N ASN A 273 -15.45 -21.63 3.77
CA ASN A 273 -16.85 -22.00 3.93
C ASN A 273 -17.45 -21.20 5.09
N PRO A 274 -18.77 -21.21 5.28
CA PRO A 274 -19.37 -20.69 6.50
C PRO A 274 -18.69 -21.31 7.75
N ASP A 275 -18.24 -20.45 8.66
CA ASP A 275 -17.53 -20.81 9.90
C ASP A 275 -16.23 -21.61 9.72
N GLU A 276 -15.66 -21.58 8.52
CA GLU A 276 -14.39 -22.22 8.21
C GLU A 276 -13.42 -21.26 7.54
N LEU A 277 -12.29 -21.02 8.22
CA LEU A 277 -11.21 -20.15 7.77
C LEU A 277 -9.98 -20.96 7.36
N LEU A 278 -9.33 -20.52 6.29
CA LEU A 278 -7.94 -20.84 6.03
C LEU A 278 -7.10 -19.67 6.52
N VAL A 279 -6.11 -19.95 7.34
CA VAL A 279 -5.08 -19.01 7.79
C VAL A 279 -3.83 -19.26 6.97
N ILE A 280 -3.33 -18.25 6.28
CA ILE A 280 -2.04 -18.28 5.62
C ILE A 280 -1.18 -17.19 6.27
N ALA A 281 -0.02 -17.57 6.74
CA ALA A 281 0.89 -16.69 7.45
C ALA A 281 2.33 -17.00 7.09
N THR A 282 3.25 -16.18 7.57
CA THR A 282 4.65 -16.55 7.65
C THR A 282 5.00 -16.90 9.10
N TYR A 283 6.13 -17.58 9.30
CA TYR A 283 6.64 -17.88 10.62
C TYR A 283 8.11 -17.51 10.77
N SER A 284 8.55 -17.26 11.98
CA SER A 284 9.94 -17.01 12.35
C SER A 284 10.31 -17.78 13.60
N ALA A 285 11.61 -17.91 13.88
CA ALA A 285 12.07 -18.46 15.15
C ALA A 285 11.70 -17.53 16.31
N ALA A 286 11.08 -18.06 17.35
CA ALA A 286 10.72 -17.32 18.56
C ALA A 286 11.97 -16.85 19.33
N GLY A 287 11.88 -15.71 19.99
CA GLY A 287 12.93 -15.18 20.87
C GLY A 287 14.21 -14.70 20.18
N ARG A 288 14.30 -14.72 18.86
CA ARG A 288 15.39 -14.05 18.12
C ARG A 288 15.07 -12.58 17.93
N SER A 289 15.18 -11.81 18.99
CA SER A 289 15.33 -10.37 18.87
C SER A 289 16.70 -10.10 18.26
N GLY A 290 16.76 -9.62 17.02
CA GLY A 290 18.01 -9.15 16.41
C GLY A 290 18.67 -8.10 17.32
N LYS A 291 19.97 -7.80 17.13
CA LYS A 291 20.72 -6.78 17.90
C LYS A 291 20.05 -5.40 17.96
N ASN A 292 19.01 -5.16 17.14
CA ASN A 292 18.21 -3.93 17.07
C ASN A 292 16.72 -4.12 17.47
N GLY A 293 16.38 -5.12 18.26
CA GLY A 293 15.09 -5.19 18.98
C GLY A 293 13.90 -5.82 18.27
N SER A 294 13.91 -6.06 16.96
CA SER A 294 12.85 -6.82 16.28
C SER A 294 13.37 -7.54 15.05
N SER A 295 13.50 -8.85 15.11
CA SER A 295 13.59 -9.66 13.90
C SER A 295 12.20 -9.70 13.26
N ASN A 296 11.96 -8.84 12.26
CA ASN A 296 10.76 -8.93 11.41
C ASN A 296 10.92 -9.99 10.32
N GLY A 297 11.95 -10.83 10.41
CA GLY A 297 12.26 -11.85 9.42
C GLY A 297 11.27 -13.00 9.41
N SER A 298 10.98 -13.50 8.23
CA SER A 298 10.17 -14.71 7.99
C SER A 298 11.05 -15.82 7.47
N SER A 299 10.83 -17.05 7.95
CA SER A 299 11.61 -18.24 7.58
C SER A 299 10.85 -19.20 6.66
N GLY A 300 9.54 -19.02 6.54
CA GLY A 300 8.70 -19.90 5.73
C GLY A 300 7.23 -19.56 5.86
N PHE A 301 6.40 -20.39 5.23
CA PHE A 301 4.95 -20.32 5.30
C PHE A 301 4.40 -21.18 6.43
N TYR A 302 3.37 -20.67 7.04
CA TYR A 302 2.51 -21.36 7.99
C TYR A 302 1.09 -21.37 7.44
N THR A 303 0.42 -22.53 7.49
CA THR A 303 -1.00 -22.63 7.18
C THR A 303 -1.72 -23.46 8.21
N CYS A 304 -2.96 -23.10 8.51
CA CYS A 304 -3.88 -23.93 9.28
C CYS A 304 -5.33 -23.65 8.87
N ARG A 305 -6.23 -24.55 9.24
CA ARG A 305 -7.67 -24.35 9.14
C ARG A 305 -8.24 -24.09 10.51
N VAL A 306 -9.23 -23.21 10.58
CA VAL A 306 -10.02 -22.97 11.79
C VAL A 306 -11.47 -23.19 11.45
N LYS A 307 -12.08 -24.20 12.06
CA LYS A 307 -13.48 -24.55 11.85
C LYS A 307 -14.22 -24.54 13.18
N ASN A 308 -15.29 -23.77 13.28
CA ASN A 308 -16.05 -23.61 14.53
C ASN A 308 -15.17 -23.25 15.75
N GLY A 309 -14.14 -22.41 15.54
CA GLY A 309 -13.20 -22.04 16.60
C GLY A 309 -12.14 -23.09 16.93
N ILE A 310 -12.09 -24.21 16.21
CA ILE A 310 -11.08 -25.26 16.43
C ILE A 310 -10.06 -25.24 15.31
N GLN A 311 -8.79 -25.13 15.69
CA GLN A 311 -7.66 -25.17 14.77
C GLN A 311 -7.32 -26.60 14.37
N THR A 312 -7.13 -26.82 13.07
CA THR A 312 -6.74 -28.12 12.47
C THR A 312 -5.73 -27.89 11.35
N ASP A 313 -5.18 -29.00 10.82
CA ASP A 313 -4.36 -29.01 9.60
C ASP A 313 -3.16 -28.04 9.63
N ILE A 314 -2.45 -27.98 10.75
CA ILE A 314 -1.28 -27.11 10.91
C ILE A 314 -0.13 -27.62 10.03
N ARG A 315 0.42 -26.73 9.21
CA ARG A 315 1.55 -27.02 8.31
C ARG A 315 2.57 -25.91 8.35
N PHE A 316 3.84 -26.30 8.23
CA PHE A 316 4.98 -25.42 8.05
C PHE A 316 5.70 -25.77 6.77
N LYS A 317 6.14 -24.75 6.03
CA LYS A 317 6.94 -24.91 4.82
C LYS A 317 8.08 -23.91 4.82
N ASN A 318 9.32 -24.38 5.03
CA ASN A 318 10.49 -23.53 5.04
C ASN A 318 10.73 -22.94 3.64
N PHE A 319 11.17 -21.69 3.54
CA PHE A 319 11.49 -21.07 2.27
C PHE A 319 12.60 -21.81 1.50
N LEU A 320 13.56 -22.43 2.19
CA LEU A 320 14.59 -23.27 1.55
C LEU A 320 14.05 -24.51 0.84
N GLU A 321 12.80 -24.90 1.11
CA GLU A 321 12.14 -26.02 0.46
C GLU A 321 11.36 -25.62 -0.80
N LEU A 322 11.23 -24.32 -1.07
CA LEU A 322 10.56 -23.80 -2.26
C LEU A 322 11.39 -24.07 -3.51
N LYS A 323 10.71 -24.34 -4.62
CA LYS A 323 11.38 -24.66 -5.90
C LYS A 323 12.14 -23.45 -6.46
N ASN A 324 11.54 -22.27 -6.35
CA ASN A 324 12.06 -21.05 -6.95
C ASN A 324 12.82 -20.15 -5.96
N PHE A 325 13.04 -20.58 -4.72
CA PHE A 325 13.73 -19.77 -3.71
C PHE A 325 15.18 -19.45 -4.07
N GLN A 326 15.85 -20.30 -4.85
CA GLN A 326 17.18 -20.05 -5.38
C GLN A 326 17.29 -18.74 -6.19
N ASN A 327 16.18 -18.30 -6.81
CA ASN A 327 16.13 -17.05 -7.55
C ASN A 327 16.18 -15.82 -6.62
N ILE A 328 15.98 -16.01 -5.34
CA ILE A 328 15.96 -14.95 -4.31
C ILE A 328 17.31 -14.83 -3.62
N ILE A 329 17.89 -15.96 -3.17
CA ILE A 329 19.16 -15.96 -2.42
C ILE A 329 20.36 -16.32 -3.28
N GLY A 330 20.15 -16.67 -4.55
CA GLY A 330 21.19 -17.16 -5.44
C GLY A 330 21.48 -18.67 -5.29
N GLU A 331 21.71 -19.32 -6.42
CA GLU A 331 21.94 -20.77 -6.45
C GLU A 331 23.16 -21.21 -5.63
N LYS A 332 24.25 -20.43 -5.70
CA LYS A 332 25.50 -20.72 -4.97
C LYS A 332 25.29 -20.73 -3.47
N ASP A 333 24.55 -19.74 -2.94
CA ASP A 333 24.27 -19.61 -1.52
C ASP A 333 23.35 -20.72 -1.05
N LEU A 334 22.32 -21.07 -1.83
CA LEU A 334 21.42 -22.18 -1.53
C LEU A 334 22.18 -23.52 -1.47
N VAL A 335 23.07 -23.78 -2.44
CA VAL A 335 23.94 -24.97 -2.45
C VAL A 335 24.87 -24.99 -1.24
N ALA A 336 25.46 -23.85 -0.86
CA ALA A 336 26.32 -23.75 0.30
C ALA A 336 25.56 -24.05 1.60
N ILE A 337 24.34 -23.53 1.76
CA ILE A 337 23.46 -23.82 2.91
C ILE A 337 23.12 -25.30 2.96
N LYS A 338 22.69 -25.91 1.84
CA LYS A 338 22.37 -27.34 1.76
C LYS A 338 23.57 -28.23 2.11
N LYS A 339 24.76 -27.94 1.58
CA LYS A 339 26.00 -28.65 1.94
C LYS A 339 26.35 -28.54 3.40
N LYS A 340 26.18 -27.35 4.01
CA LYS A 340 26.45 -27.11 5.42
C LYS A 340 25.47 -27.86 6.32
N ALA A 341 24.19 -27.94 5.93
CA ALA A 341 23.18 -28.73 6.61
C ALA A 341 23.54 -30.22 6.62
N LEU A 342 23.84 -30.78 5.45
CA LEU A 342 24.24 -32.19 5.28
C LEU A 342 25.50 -32.52 6.10
N LYS A 343 26.53 -31.65 6.04
CA LYS A 343 27.78 -31.86 6.81
C LYS A 343 27.57 -31.89 8.32
N LYS A 344 26.58 -31.16 8.82
CA LYS A 344 26.26 -31.11 10.26
C LYS A 344 25.15 -32.08 10.66
N ASN A 345 24.71 -32.94 9.75
CA ASN A 345 23.57 -33.84 9.93
C ASN A 345 22.33 -33.13 10.50
N ARG A 346 22.08 -31.90 10.02
CA ARG A 346 20.96 -31.05 10.42
C ARG A 346 19.89 -31.02 9.34
N SER A 347 18.64 -30.90 9.74
CA SER A 347 17.54 -30.61 8.82
C SER A 347 17.71 -29.23 8.19
N LEU A 348 17.19 -29.02 6.96
CA LEU A 348 17.08 -27.69 6.38
C LEU A 348 16.25 -26.74 7.26
N ASN A 349 15.31 -27.29 8.03
CA ASN A 349 14.49 -26.54 8.98
C ASN A 349 15.31 -25.94 10.15
N ASP A 350 16.52 -26.43 10.40
CA ASP A 350 17.45 -25.83 11.38
C ASP A 350 18.14 -24.57 10.82
N TYR A 351 18.04 -24.35 9.51
CA TYR A 351 18.52 -23.15 8.83
C TYR A 351 17.30 -22.28 8.48
N ASN A 352 17.20 -21.16 9.16
CA ASN A 352 16.10 -20.24 8.97
C ASN A 352 16.59 -19.04 8.15
N PRO A 353 16.26 -18.95 6.85
CA PRO A 353 16.44 -17.72 6.14
C PRO A 353 15.52 -16.67 6.79
N GLU A 354 16.05 -15.51 7.12
CA GLU A 354 15.25 -14.42 7.68
C GLU A 354 15.04 -13.38 6.60
N LEU A 355 13.86 -13.38 5.98
CA LEU A 355 13.45 -12.37 5.02
C LEU A 355 12.47 -11.41 5.67
N THR A 356 12.82 -10.14 5.70
CA THR A 356 11.87 -9.12 6.08
C THR A 356 10.87 -8.93 4.94
N LEU A 357 9.60 -9.27 5.17
CA LEU A 357 8.55 -9.30 4.17
C LEU A 357 7.45 -8.29 4.44
N LEU A 358 7.12 -7.50 3.44
CA LEU A 358 5.87 -6.77 3.34
C LEU A 358 4.84 -7.69 2.68
N VAL A 359 3.89 -8.19 3.47
CA VAL A 359 2.88 -9.14 3.01
C VAL A 359 1.68 -8.40 2.45
N HIS A 360 1.25 -8.81 1.27
CA HIS A 360 0.05 -8.30 0.62
C HIS A 360 -1.21 -9.00 1.14
N PRO A 361 -2.39 -8.40 0.99
CA PRO A 361 -3.63 -9.13 1.11
C PRO A 361 -3.64 -10.32 0.15
N VAL A 362 -4.10 -11.48 0.61
CA VAL A 362 -4.18 -12.67 -0.24
C VAL A 362 -5.22 -12.50 -1.34
N ILE A 363 -4.95 -13.10 -2.50
CA ILE A 363 -5.85 -13.09 -3.64
C ILE A 363 -6.51 -14.46 -3.74
N VAL A 364 -7.84 -14.50 -3.77
CA VAL A 364 -8.59 -15.73 -4.05
C VAL A 364 -8.88 -15.77 -5.55
N HIS A 365 -8.32 -16.77 -6.23
CA HIS A 365 -8.50 -16.97 -7.66
C HIS A 365 -8.88 -18.40 -7.95
N HIS A 366 -10.09 -18.61 -8.47
CA HIS A 366 -10.68 -19.94 -8.64
C HIS A 366 -10.64 -20.77 -7.34
N ASP A 367 -9.95 -21.92 -7.35
CA ASP A 367 -9.79 -22.80 -6.20
C ASP A 367 -8.46 -22.61 -5.44
N GLN A 368 -7.72 -21.57 -5.78
CA GLN A 368 -6.43 -21.27 -5.18
C GLN A 368 -6.48 -19.98 -4.36
N VAL A 369 -5.63 -19.94 -3.34
CA VAL A 369 -5.34 -18.74 -2.56
C VAL A 369 -3.89 -18.37 -2.83
N ILE A 370 -3.68 -17.17 -3.37
CA ILE A 370 -2.37 -16.67 -3.77
C ILE A 370 -1.85 -15.76 -2.66
N PHE A 371 -0.72 -16.12 -2.10
CA PHE A 371 0.06 -15.30 -1.18
C PHE A 371 1.14 -14.55 -1.95
N MET A 372 1.35 -13.29 -1.61
CA MET A 372 2.48 -12.50 -2.09
C MET A 372 3.12 -11.74 -0.93
N GLY A 373 4.46 -11.71 -0.93
CA GLY A 373 5.24 -10.92 0.01
C GLY A 373 6.47 -10.34 -0.66
N GLU A 374 6.74 -9.06 -0.44
CA GLU A 374 7.90 -8.35 -0.97
C GLU A 374 9.00 -8.28 0.07
N SER A 375 10.19 -8.75 -0.27
CA SER A 375 11.35 -8.63 0.61
C SER A 375 11.99 -7.26 0.49
N TYR A 376 12.31 -6.66 1.63
CA TYR A 376 12.90 -5.34 1.71
C TYR A 376 13.95 -5.23 2.82
N MET A 377 14.79 -4.21 2.72
CA MET A 377 15.72 -3.81 3.77
C MET A 377 15.79 -2.30 3.88
N SER A 378 16.06 -1.80 5.08
CA SER A 378 16.34 -0.38 5.30
C SER A 378 17.69 -0.02 4.71
N GLU A 379 17.73 1.05 3.91
CA GLU A 379 18.95 1.58 3.29
C GLU A 379 19.38 2.85 3.99
N TYR A 380 20.68 3.02 4.14
CA TYR A 380 21.30 4.18 4.79
C TYR A 380 22.58 4.55 4.05
N HIS A 381 22.86 5.85 3.96
CA HIS A 381 24.17 6.35 3.55
C HIS A 381 24.83 7.17 4.67
N PRO A 382 26.18 7.16 4.74
CA PRO A 382 26.89 8.03 5.68
C PRO A 382 26.92 9.46 5.15
N GLU A 383 26.53 10.41 5.99
CA GLU A 383 26.60 11.86 5.71
C GLU A 383 27.43 12.55 6.78
N ASN A 384 28.31 13.47 6.34
CA ASN A 384 29.20 14.20 7.22
C ASN A 384 28.61 15.56 7.57
N PHE A 385 28.44 15.81 8.86
CA PHE A 385 27.97 17.08 9.39
C PHE A 385 29.10 17.77 10.16
N THR A 386 29.27 19.08 9.92
CA THR A 386 30.17 19.89 10.73
C THR A 386 29.43 20.32 11.99
N GLU A 387 29.86 19.84 13.12
CA GLU A 387 29.36 20.24 14.45
C GLU A 387 30.42 21.08 15.18
N PHE A 388 30.00 21.79 16.19
CA PHE A 388 30.90 22.60 17.00
C PHE A 388 30.92 22.09 18.44
N ASP A 389 32.13 21.97 19.02
CA ASP A 389 32.28 21.65 20.43
C ASP A 389 31.87 22.84 21.34
N PHE A 390 31.89 22.62 22.63
CA PHE A 390 31.56 23.68 23.62
C PHE A 390 32.41 24.94 23.48
N TYR A 391 33.61 24.81 22.91
CA TYR A 391 34.55 25.94 22.68
C TYR A 391 34.42 26.56 21.29
N GLY A 392 33.43 26.14 20.50
CA GLY A 392 33.20 26.64 19.15
C GLY A 392 34.18 26.07 18.10
N ARG A 393 34.89 24.98 18.37
CA ARG A 393 35.80 24.35 17.42
C ARG A 393 35.01 23.40 16.52
N PRO A 394 35.16 23.51 15.19
CA PRO A 394 34.48 22.62 14.27
C PRO A 394 35.08 21.20 14.36
N TYR A 395 34.22 20.19 14.36
CA TYR A 395 34.57 18.79 14.13
C TYR A 395 33.56 18.13 13.20
N ILE A 396 34.00 17.08 12.48
CA ILE A 396 33.15 16.34 11.56
C ILE A 396 32.56 15.16 12.31
N ASN A 397 31.24 15.06 12.30
CA ASN A 397 30.52 13.90 12.79
C ASN A 397 29.80 13.21 11.62
N THR A 398 29.88 11.89 11.55
CA THR A 398 29.28 11.10 10.48
C THR A 398 28.05 10.39 11.02
N TYR A 399 26.91 10.69 10.39
CA TYR A 399 25.61 10.05 10.70
C TYR A 399 25.16 9.18 9.55
N ASN A 400 24.50 8.08 9.89
CA ASN A 400 23.80 7.26 8.89
C ASN A 400 22.42 7.87 8.65
N VAL A 401 22.22 8.47 7.49
CA VAL A 401 20.96 9.05 7.04
C VAL A 401 20.14 7.97 6.35
N PHE A 402 18.86 7.87 6.69
CA PHE A 402 17.95 6.89 6.11
C PHE A 402 17.52 7.33 4.70
N ASP A 403 17.78 6.47 3.71
CA ASP A 403 17.42 6.70 2.30
C ASP A 403 16.02 6.20 1.96
N GLY A 404 15.59 5.19 2.67
CA GLY A 404 14.33 4.50 2.40
C GLY A 404 14.44 2.99 2.55
N TYR A 405 13.44 2.31 2.02
CA TYR A 405 13.37 0.85 1.97
C TYR A 405 13.75 0.39 0.57
N ARG A 406 14.83 -0.40 0.47
CA ARG A 406 15.22 -1.09 -0.76
C ARG A 406 14.43 -2.38 -0.89
N TYR A 407 13.64 -2.51 -1.93
CA TYR A 407 12.95 -3.75 -2.30
C TYR A 407 13.87 -4.63 -3.13
N THR A 408 13.82 -5.93 -2.92
CA THR A 408 14.73 -6.88 -3.58
C THR A 408 14.01 -7.93 -4.39
N ASN A 409 12.99 -8.58 -3.82
CA ASN A 409 12.26 -9.65 -4.49
C ASN A 409 10.80 -9.69 -4.00
N ALA A 410 9.89 -10.14 -4.87
CA ALA A 410 8.58 -10.62 -4.47
C ALA A 410 8.57 -12.16 -4.49
N ILE A 411 8.01 -12.77 -3.44
CA ILE A 411 7.73 -14.19 -3.34
C ILE A 411 6.24 -14.37 -3.57
N ILE A 412 5.87 -15.26 -4.48
CA ILE A 412 4.49 -15.58 -4.80
C ILE A 412 4.29 -17.09 -4.58
N ALA A 413 3.21 -17.45 -3.92
CA ALA A 413 2.89 -18.86 -3.64
C ALA A 413 1.40 -19.11 -3.74
N GLY A 414 1.03 -20.21 -4.41
CA GLY A 414 -0.35 -20.66 -4.53
C GLY A 414 -0.64 -21.81 -3.57
N PHE A 415 -1.73 -21.68 -2.83
CA PHE A 415 -2.23 -22.69 -1.90
C PHE A 415 -3.61 -23.14 -2.36
N ASP A 416 -3.94 -24.43 -2.09
CA ASP A 416 -5.33 -24.85 -2.20
C ASP A 416 -6.16 -24.40 -0.97
N LYS A 417 -7.47 -24.55 -1.04
CA LYS A 417 -8.39 -24.19 0.06
C LYS A 417 -8.19 -25.02 1.34
N THR A 418 -7.38 -26.07 1.28
CA THR A 418 -6.99 -26.87 2.46
C THR A 418 -5.65 -26.44 3.06
N GLY A 419 -4.98 -25.44 2.45
CA GLY A 419 -3.71 -24.88 2.92
C GLY A 419 -2.46 -25.62 2.45
N ASN A 420 -2.56 -26.54 1.48
CA ASN A 420 -1.38 -27.15 0.88
C ASN A 420 -0.75 -26.22 -0.14
N LEU A 421 0.56 -26.04 -0.05
CA LEU A 421 1.33 -25.34 -1.08
C LEU A 421 1.32 -26.15 -2.39
N LYS A 422 0.84 -25.54 -3.47
CA LYS A 422 0.79 -26.14 -4.81
C LYS A 422 2.00 -25.75 -5.64
N TRP A 423 2.32 -24.46 -5.63
CA TRP A 423 3.40 -23.88 -6.42
C TRP A 423 4.00 -22.65 -5.74
N ASP A 424 5.19 -22.29 -6.15
CA ASP A 424 5.86 -21.05 -5.78
C ASP A 424 6.56 -20.42 -6.99
N ASN A 425 6.71 -19.11 -6.97
CA ASN A 425 7.48 -18.34 -7.93
C ASN A 425 8.07 -17.09 -7.27
N SER A 426 8.85 -16.32 -8.00
CA SER A 426 9.45 -15.08 -7.51
C SER A 426 9.60 -14.07 -8.64
N MET A 427 9.66 -12.80 -8.28
CA MET A 427 10.02 -11.71 -9.18
C MET A 427 11.13 -10.88 -8.55
N GLU A 428 12.21 -10.66 -9.29
CA GLU A 428 13.27 -9.74 -8.87
C GLU A 428 12.78 -8.29 -8.95
N ILE A 429 13.07 -7.49 -7.94
CA ILE A 429 12.79 -6.05 -7.92
C ILE A 429 14.12 -5.32 -8.02
N ARG A 430 14.29 -4.52 -9.06
CA ARG A 430 15.56 -3.83 -9.37
C ARG A 430 15.41 -2.34 -9.14
N ASN A 431 16.45 -1.74 -8.53
CA ASN A 431 16.62 -0.29 -8.39
C ASN A 431 15.41 0.42 -7.77
N LEU A 432 14.69 -0.23 -6.84
CA LEU A 432 13.54 0.36 -6.21
C LEU A 432 13.84 0.63 -4.73
N ILE A 433 14.00 1.93 -4.42
CA ILE A 433 14.08 2.46 -3.06
C ILE A 433 12.88 3.39 -2.89
N SER A 434 12.16 3.23 -1.77
CA SER A 434 11.00 4.04 -1.47
C SER A 434 11.08 4.58 -0.05
N PRO A 435 10.78 5.86 0.19
CA PRO A 435 10.74 6.41 1.54
C PRO A 435 9.62 5.77 2.38
N ASP A 436 8.57 5.31 1.72
CA ASP A 436 7.40 4.69 2.35
C ASP A 436 7.41 3.18 2.14
N LEU A 437 7.03 2.44 3.19
CA LEU A 437 6.88 1.00 3.16
C LEU A 437 5.46 0.62 2.69
N ASN A 438 5.27 0.63 1.37
CA ASN A 438 4.01 0.29 0.72
C ASN A 438 4.24 -0.79 -0.35
N PRO A 439 3.25 -1.67 -0.62
CA PRO A 439 3.31 -2.63 -1.71
C PRO A 439 3.67 -2.00 -3.06
N LYS A 440 4.57 -2.63 -3.81
CA LYS A 440 5.06 -2.16 -5.11
C LYS A 440 4.68 -3.08 -6.25
N VAL A 441 4.78 -4.39 -6.05
CA VAL A 441 4.44 -5.39 -7.06
C VAL A 441 2.95 -5.63 -7.09
N ASN A 442 2.37 -5.60 -8.26
CA ASN A 442 0.97 -5.91 -8.49
C ASN A 442 0.82 -7.23 -9.22
N VAL A 443 -0.32 -7.89 -9.02
CA VAL A 443 -0.67 -9.16 -9.67
C VAL A 443 -1.97 -8.99 -10.43
N PHE A 444 -1.96 -9.40 -11.70
CA PHE A 444 -3.18 -9.62 -12.47
C PHE A 444 -3.28 -11.10 -12.81
N CYS A 445 -4.37 -11.72 -12.41
CA CYS A 445 -4.68 -13.10 -12.76
C CYS A 445 -5.60 -13.11 -13.99
N SER A 446 -5.14 -13.72 -15.07
CA SER A 446 -5.97 -13.90 -16.27
C SER A 446 -6.91 -15.12 -16.11
N SER A 447 -7.91 -15.21 -16.99
CA SER A 447 -8.81 -16.37 -17.03
C SER A 447 -8.11 -17.68 -17.43
N SER A 448 -6.89 -17.63 -17.95
CA SER A 448 -6.08 -18.77 -18.38
C SER A 448 -5.06 -19.25 -17.33
N ASP A 449 -5.25 -18.90 -16.05
CA ASP A 449 -4.32 -19.18 -14.94
C ASP A 449 -2.92 -18.61 -15.11
N THR A 450 -2.75 -17.69 -16.06
CA THR A 450 -1.53 -16.93 -16.24
C THR A 450 -1.58 -15.70 -15.35
N MET A 451 -0.47 -15.39 -14.68
CA MET A 451 -0.36 -14.24 -13.80
C MET A 451 0.68 -13.27 -14.34
N VAL A 452 0.29 -12.02 -14.45
CA VAL A 452 1.20 -10.92 -14.75
C VAL A 452 1.62 -10.28 -13.42
N LEU A 453 2.91 -10.30 -13.14
CA LEU A 453 3.53 -9.60 -12.03
C LEU A 453 4.14 -8.33 -12.57
N CYS A 454 3.84 -7.18 -11.99
CA CYS A 454 4.36 -5.91 -12.51
C CYS A 454 4.58 -4.86 -11.42
N TYR A 455 5.56 -3.98 -11.65
CA TYR A 455 5.79 -2.78 -10.85
C TYR A 455 6.33 -1.65 -11.71
N CYS A 456 6.24 -0.42 -11.21
CA CYS A 456 6.79 0.77 -11.88
C CYS A 456 7.98 1.31 -11.08
N SER A 457 9.11 1.57 -11.77
CA SER A 457 10.30 2.19 -11.21
C SER A 457 11.10 2.89 -12.31
N GLU A 458 11.67 4.07 -12.02
CA GLU A 458 12.50 4.85 -12.95
C GLU A 458 11.84 5.05 -14.33
N ALA A 459 10.53 5.44 -14.33
CA ALA A 459 9.69 5.58 -15.51
C ALA A 459 9.67 4.36 -16.45
N ARG A 460 9.93 3.20 -15.91
CA ARG A 460 9.81 1.91 -16.59
C ARG A 460 8.84 1.01 -15.85
N ILE A 461 8.17 0.19 -16.62
CA ILE A 461 7.33 -0.87 -16.11
C ILE A 461 8.11 -2.17 -16.22
N ALA A 462 8.34 -2.78 -15.08
CA ALA A 462 8.87 -4.14 -15.02
C ALA A 462 7.69 -5.12 -15.04
N SER A 463 7.74 -6.13 -15.89
CA SER A 463 6.73 -7.18 -15.94
C SER A 463 7.37 -8.56 -16.06
N LYS A 464 6.68 -9.55 -15.50
CA LYS A 464 7.02 -10.96 -15.58
C LYS A 464 5.72 -11.76 -15.67
N ILE A 465 5.64 -12.72 -16.59
CA ILE A 465 4.48 -13.59 -16.73
C ILE A 465 4.81 -14.98 -16.21
N ILE A 466 3.99 -15.50 -15.33
CA ILE A 466 4.13 -16.82 -14.73
C ILE A 466 2.85 -17.64 -14.91
N ARG A 467 3.02 -18.96 -14.87
CA ARG A 467 1.95 -19.94 -14.72
C ARG A 467 2.41 -20.95 -13.66
N GLU A 468 1.86 -20.82 -12.45
CA GLU A 468 2.32 -21.62 -11.30
C GLU A 468 3.86 -21.55 -11.10
N ASN A 469 4.55 -22.72 -11.15
CA ASN A 469 6.01 -22.82 -11.03
C ASN A 469 6.77 -22.37 -12.28
N GLU A 470 6.09 -22.20 -13.43
CA GLU A 470 6.72 -21.89 -14.71
C GLU A 470 6.81 -20.40 -14.94
N VAL A 471 7.89 -20.00 -15.59
CA VAL A 471 8.09 -18.64 -16.11
C VAL A 471 7.71 -18.66 -17.58
N VAL A 472 6.57 -18.06 -17.91
CA VAL A 472 6.09 -17.93 -19.30
C VAL A 472 6.88 -16.85 -20.02
N GLU A 473 7.00 -15.67 -19.37
CA GLU A 473 7.86 -14.58 -19.85
C GLU A 473 8.77 -14.11 -18.72
N LYS A 474 10.04 -13.96 -19.03
CA LYS A 474 11.05 -13.48 -18.07
C LYS A 474 10.81 -12.01 -17.75
N LEU A 475 11.41 -11.55 -16.65
CA LEU A 475 11.39 -10.14 -16.27
C LEU A 475 11.91 -9.28 -17.43
N ASP A 476 11.05 -8.39 -17.89
CA ASP A 476 11.31 -7.40 -18.94
C ASP A 476 10.92 -6.00 -18.49
N PHE A 477 11.47 -4.99 -19.16
CA PHE A 477 11.27 -3.58 -18.84
C PHE A 477 10.80 -2.81 -20.07
N SER A 478 9.61 -2.23 -19.98
CA SER A 478 9.09 -1.29 -20.97
C SER A 478 9.15 0.14 -20.45
N THR A 479 9.39 1.11 -21.33
CA THR A 479 9.43 2.53 -20.97
C THR A 479 8.02 3.10 -20.91
N LEU A 480 7.73 3.90 -19.89
CA LEU A 480 6.51 4.69 -19.83
C LEU A 480 6.57 5.82 -20.86
N GLU A 481 5.61 5.82 -21.77
CA GLU A 481 5.50 6.86 -22.80
C GLU A 481 5.14 8.21 -22.20
N GLN A 482 5.77 9.26 -22.72
CA GLN A 482 5.48 10.64 -22.35
C GLN A 482 4.29 11.17 -23.15
N MET A 483 3.67 12.25 -22.68
CA MET A 483 2.50 12.85 -23.35
C MET A 483 2.85 13.40 -24.74
N TYR A 484 4.09 13.89 -24.89
CA TYR A 484 4.59 14.43 -26.16
C TYR A 484 5.89 13.71 -26.53
N PRO A 485 6.09 13.36 -27.81
CA PRO A 485 7.31 12.66 -28.28
C PRO A 485 8.61 13.42 -28.00
N GLU A 486 8.53 14.76 -27.93
CA GLU A 486 9.66 15.66 -27.71
C GLU A 486 10.03 15.79 -26.22
N ASP A 487 9.23 15.22 -25.35
CA ASP A 487 9.47 15.27 -23.92
C ASP A 487 10.50 14.23 -23.50
N LYS A 488 11.47 14.70 -22.72
CA LYS A 488 12.47 13.84 -22.08
C LYS A 488 12.29 13.91 -20.57
N MET A 489 12.06 12.78 -19.96
CA MET A 489 12.08 12.66 -18.51
C MET A 489 13.51 12.87 -17.99
N ILE A 490 13.65 13.67 -16.96
CA ILE A 490 14.92 13.94 -16.26
C ILE A 490 15.00 13.13 -14.98
N SER A 491 13.94 13.17 -14.18
CA SER A 491 13.81 12.42 -12.94
C SER A 491 12.37 12.03 -12.68
N ASP A 492 12.17 11.02 -11.88
CA ASP A 492 10.87 10.61 -11.38
C ASP A 492 10.91 10.28 -9.89
N SER A 493 9.78 10.34 -9.22
CA SER A 493 9.66 10.03 -7.81
C SER A 493 8.25 9.64 -7.42
N LYS A 494 8.14 8.93 -6.30
CA LYS A 494 6.85 8.48 -5.76
C LYS A 494 6.02 7.74 -6.81
N ASN A 495 6.68 6.84 -7.55
CA ASN A 495 6.03 6.05 -8.58
C ASN A 495 5.26 4.88 -7.98
N TYR A 496 4.02 4.75 -8.41
CA TYR A 496 3.12 3.69 -8.00
C TYR A 496 2.42 3.09 -9.22
N MET A 497 2.08 1.84 -9.09
CA MET A 497 1.25 1.12 -10.04
C MET A 497 0.14 0.42 -9.27
N VAL A 498 -1.09 0.48 -9.77
CA VAL A 498 -2.24 -0.18 -9.13
C VAL A 498 -3.10 -0.87 -10.18
N PRO A 499 -3.71 -2.02 -9.86
CA PRO A 499 -4.69 -2.64 -10.73
C PRO A 499 -5.90 -1.72 -10.92
N TRP A 500 -6.48 -1.74 -12.12
CA TRP A 500 -7.66 -0.92 -12.39
C TRP A 500 -8.86 -1.81 -12.73
N TYR A 501 -9.05 -2.18 -14.00
CA TYR A 501 -10.12 -3.09 -14.41
C TYR A 501 -9.62 -4.00 -15.53
N GLY A 502 -10.05 -5.27 -15.52
CA GLY A 502 -9.55 -6.25 -16.50
C GLY A 502 -8.02 -6.24 -16.57
N PRO A 503 -7.39 -6.22 -17.75
CA PRO A 503 -5.95 -6.25 -17.92
C PRO A 503 -5.29 -4.86 -17.79
N PHE A 504 -6.04 -3.83 -17.35
CA PHE A 504 -5.54 -2.47 -17.25
C PHE A 504 -5.02 -2.14 -15.86
N PHE A 505 -3.93 -1.41 -15.82
CA PHE A 505 -3.31 -0.82 -14.64
C PHE A 505 -3.22 0.68 -14.79
N LEU A 506 -3.04 1.35 -13.68
CA LEU A 506 -2.76 2.77 -13.62
C LEU A 506 -1.38 2.98 -13.01
N CYS A 507 -0.46 3.61 -13.76
CA CYS A 507 0.81 4.08 -13.26
C CYS A 507 0.70 5.57 -12.96
N TYR A 508 1.22 6.02 -11.81
CA TYR A 508 1.18 7.43 -11.41
C TYR A 508 2.37 7.80 -10.53
N GLY A 509 2.67 9.09 -10.48
CA GLY A 509 3.79 9.62 -9.71
C GLY A 509 4.15 11.04 -10.13
N TYR A 510 5.37 11.46 -9.77
CA TYR A 510 5.92 12.75 -10.18
C TYR A 510 7.03 12.55 -11.19
N GLN A 511 7.07 13.44 -12.18
CA GLN A 511 8.15 13.49 -13.15
C GLN A 511 8.61 14.93 -13.39
N GLU A 512 9.93 15.13 -13.42
CA GLU A 512 10.55 16.32 -13.98
C GLU A 512 10.81 16.06 -15.47
N ILE A 513 10.20 16.86 -16.33
CA ILE A 513 10.21 16.68 -17.78
C ILE A 513 10.80 17.93 -18.42
N LYS A 514 11.65 17.73 -19.45
CA LYS A 514 12.18 18.78 -20.30
C LYS A 514 11.73 18.53 -21.74
N ASN A 515 11.18 19.56 -22.38
CA ASN A 515 10.91 19.49 -23.82
C ASN A 515 12.19 19.81 -24.60
N ILE A 516 12.61 18.90 -25.48
CA ILE A 516 13.87 18.99 -26.22
C ILE A 516 13.82 20.10 -27.29
N ASN A 517 12.66 20.36 -27.86
CA ASN A 517 12.47 21.32 -28.94
C ASN A 517 12.12 22.75 -28.44
N SER A 518 11.97 22.93 -27.14
CA SER A 518 11.75 24.25 -26.56
C SER A 518 13.06 25.04 -26.52
N SER A 519 13.06 26.23 -27.12
CA SER A 519 14.18 27.19 -27.02
C SER A 519 14.43 27.71 -25.61
N GLU A 520 13.45 27.56 -24.74
CA GLU A 520 13.57 27.82 -23.31
C GLU A 520 13.84 26.51 -22.59
N ASP A 521 14.96 26.43 -21.88
CA ASP A 521 15.35 25.28 -21.04
C ASP A 521 14.41 25.09 -19.83
N LYS A 522 13.12 25.18 -20.06
CA LYS A 522 12.10 25.08 -19.01
C LYS A 522 11.82 23.63 -18.69
N LYS A 523 12.34 23.20 -17.56
CA LYS A 523 11.91 22.00 -16.89
C LYS A 523 10.53 22.22 -16.28
N ARG A 524 9.65 21.22 -16.38
CA ARG A 524 8.37 21.22 -15.70
C ARG A 524 8.26 20.03 -14.78
N LEU A 525 7.78 20.25 -13.57
CA LEU A 525 7.40 19.18 -12.64
C LEU A 525 5.90 18.90 -12.85
N VAL A 526 5.59 17.64 -13.08
CA VAL A 526 4.21 17.18 -13.24
C VAL A 526 3.90 16.02 -12.32
N TYR A 527 2.69 15.99 -11.80
CA TYR A 527 2.07 14.77 -11.31
C TYR A 527 1.36 14.11 -12.47
N TYR A 528 1.68 12.86 -12.77
CA TYR A 528 1.11 12.14 -13.90
C TYR A 528 0.34 10.91 -13.46
N PHE A 529 -0.62 10.50 -14.28
CA PHE A 529 -1.18 9.16 -14.26
C PHE A 529 -1.47 8.70 -15.68
N THR A 530 -1.20 7.43 -15.94
CA THR A 530 -1.28 6.84 -17.27
C THR A 530 -1.85 5.44 -17.21
N LYS A 531 -2.66 5.11 -18.20
CA LYS A 531 -3.27 3.79 -18.40
C LYS A 531 -2.28 2.86 -19.06
N VAL A 532 -2.10 1.68 -18.51
CA VAL A 532 -1.23 0.62 -19.05
C VAL A 532 -2.05 -0.64 -19.22
N LYS A 533 -1.85 -1.34 -20.33
CA LYS A 533 -2.52 -2.61 -20.63
C LYS A 533 -1.49 -3.74 -20.67
N PHE A 534 -1.82 -4.87 -20.09
CA PHE A 534 -1.13 -6.13 -20.32
C PHE A 534 -2.04 -7.06 -21.12
N ASP A 535 -1.52 -7.60 -22.22
CA ASP A 535 -2.25 -8.50 -23.13
C ASP A 535 -2.19 -9.95 -22.69
#